data_aaeb231fbce6bf117311015b84306376
#
_entry.id   aaeb231fbce6bf117311015b84306376
#
_cell.length_a   1.000
_cell.length_b   1.000
_cell.length_c   1.000
_cell.angle_alpha   90.00
_cell.angle_beta   90.00
_cell.angle_gamma   90.00
#
_symmetry.space_group_name_H-M   'P 1'
#
loop_
_entity.id
_entity.type
_entity.pdbx_description
1 polymer ?
#
loop_
_entity_poly.entity_id
_entity_poly.type
_entity_poly.pdbx_seq_one_letter_code
_entity_poly.pdbx_strand_id
1 'polypeptide(L)'
;EAVVDVHGLALAPGFIDTHTHGDEQILAHPEALAAVSQGITTLVGGQDGDSILPLGDFFARLERRPAAVNVASYAGHGTIRSRVLGEDFRRAATAAEIEAMRQLLRQ
;
A
#
# COMPACT_ATOMS: atom_id res chain seq x y z
N GLU A 1 4.90 -33.20 20.46
CA GLU A 1 4.72 -32.49 19.17
C GLU A 1 3.33 -32.81 18.65
N ALA A 2 2.59 -31.80 18.21
CA ALA A 2 1.31 -31.99 17.53
C ALA A 2 1.56 -32.22 16.04
N VAL A 3 1.03 -33.28 15.48
CA VAL A 3 1.05 -33.57 14.04
C VAL A 3 -0.33 -33.28 13.49
N VAL A 4 -0.40 -32.46 12.43
CA VAL A 4 -1.64 -32.17 11.72
C VAL A 4 -1.59 -32.85 10.37
N ASP A 5 -2.50 -33.81 10.13
CA ASP A 5 -2.66 -34.43 8.82
C ASP A 5 -3.45 -33.51 7.90
N VAL A 6 -2.86 -33.07 6.80
CA VAL A 6 -3.48 -32.19 5.81
C VAL A 6 -4.16 -32.95 4.66
N HIS A 7 -4.25 -34.26 4.74
CA HIS A 7 -4.99 -35.13 3.80
C HIS A 7 -4.65 -34.89 2.32
N GLY A 8 -3.35 -34.75 2.00
CA GLY A 8 -2.85 -34.55 0.64
C GLY A 8 -2.88 -33.08 0.16
N LEU A 9 -3.28 -32.14 0.99
CA LEU A 9 -3.10 -30.70 0.73
C LEU A 9 -1.63 -30.28 0.90
N ALA A 10 -1.24 -29.19 0.25
CA ALA A 10 0.06 -28.59 0.42
C ALA A 10 -0.03 -27.45 1.46
N LEU A 11 0.93 -27.40 2.39
CA LEU A 11 1.13 -26.24 3.23
C LEU A 11 2.20 -25.34 2.60
N ALA A 12 1.86 -24.07 2.41
CA ALA A 12 2.76 -23.07 1.84
C ALA A 12 2.70 -21.78 2.67
N PRO A 13 3.72 -20.91 2.60
CA PRO A 13 3.60 -19.52 3.06
C PRO A 13 2.45 -18.81 2.35
N GLY A 14 1.84 -17.81 3.00
CA GLY A 14 0.84 -16.97 2.37
C GLY A 14 1.42 -16.19 1.19
N PHE A 15 0.58 -15.93 0.19
CA PHE A 15 0.99 -15.19 -1.00
C PHE A 15 1.20 -13.72 -0.70
N ILE A 16 2.09 -13.11 -1.48
CA ILE A 16 2.33 -11.66 -1.49
C ILE A 16 1.75 -11.12 -2.79
N ASP A 17 0.73 -10.28 -2.69
CA ASP A 17 0.24 -9.49 -3.81
C ASP A 17 1.10 -8.25 -3.95
N THR A 18 1.96 -8.22 -4.95
CA THR A 18 2.94 -7.15 -5.16
C THR A 18 2.41 -5.98 -5.98
N HIS A 19 1.16 -6.05 -6.44
CA HIS A 19 0.53 -4.99 -7.21
C HIS A 19 -0.97 -4.92 -6.91
N THR A 20 -1.36 -4.09 -5.95
CA THR A 20 -2.77 -3.90 -5.58
C THR A 20 -3.12 -2.42 -5.49
N HIS A 21 -4.39 -2.11 -5.80
CA HIS A 21 -5.02 -0.80 -5.60
C HIS A 21 -6.00 -0.79 -4.42
N GLY A 22 -5.85 -1.78 -3.53
CA GLY A 22 -6.72 -1.94 -2.36
C GLY A 22 -6.31 -1.13 -1.13
N ASP A 23 -5.28 -0.31 -1.22
CA ASP A 23 -4.72 0.45 -0.09
C ASP A 23 -5.71 1.41 0.57
N GLU A 24 -6.59 2.08 -0.18
CA GLU A 24 -7.66 2.90 0.40
C GLU A 24 -8.73 2.03 1.07
N GLN A 25 -9.06 0.89 0.45
CA GLN A 25 -10.10 0.00 0.93
C GLN A 25 -9.71 -0.71 2.23
N ILE A 26 -8.43 -0.97 2.46
CA ILE A 26 -7.95 -1.67 3.66
C ILE A 26 -8.26 -0.91 4.96
N LEU A 27 -8.38 0.41 4.92
CA LEU A 27 -8.76 1.21 6.08
C LEU A 27 -10.24 1.09 6.42
N ALA A 28 -11.09 0.89 5.41
CA ALA A 28 -12.54 0.69 5.59
C ALA A 28 -12.85 -0.78 5.90
N HIS A 29 -12.14 -1.70 5.27
CA HIS A 29 -12.34 -3.15 5.31
C HIS A 29 -11.05 -3.89 5.74
N PRO A 30 -10.59 -3.69 7.00
CA PRO A 30 -9.33 -4.26 7.47
C PRO A 30 -9.35 -5.79 7.57
N GLU A 31 -10.50 -6.42 7.54
CA GLU A 31 -10.66 -7.88 7.45
C GLU A 31 -10.11 -8.47 6.13
N ALA A 32 -9.94 -7.65 5.09
CA ALA A 32 -9.33 -7.99 3.80
C ALA A 32 -9.82 -9.33 3.22
N LEU A 33 -11.12 -9.63 3.31
CA LEU A 33 -11.68 -10.94 3.00
C LEU A 33 -11.34 -11.42 1.57
N ALA A 34 -11.32 -10.50 0.58
CA ALA A 34 -10.97 -10.84 -0.79
C ALA A 34 -9.53 -11.37 -0.92
N ALA A 35 -8.59 -10.82 -0.16
CA ALA A 35 -7.20 -11.27 -0.13
C ALA A 35 -7.03 -12.56 0.68
N VAL A 36 -7.54 -12.57 1.91
CA VAL A 36 -7.40 -13.71 2.84
C VAL A 36 -8.03 -14.98 2.27
N SER A 37 -9.20 -14.88 1.62
CA SER A 37 -9.87 -16.03 1.00
C SER A 37 -9.08 -16.69 -0.13
N GLN A 38 -8.10 -16.00 -0.69
CA GLN A 38 -7.19 -16.49 -1.73
C GLN A 38 -5.80 -16.89 -1.17
N GLY A 39 -5.62 -16.83 0.15
CA GLY A 39 -4.35 -17.14 0.79
C GLY A 39 -3.32 -16.01 0.69
N ILE A 40 -3.73 -14.79 0.31
CA ILE A 40 -2.86 -13.61 0.30
C ILE A 40 -2.74 -13.09 1.73
N THR A 41 -1.51 -12.94 2.20
CA THR A 41 -1.19 -12.49 3.56
C THR A 41 -0.41 -11.18 3.59
N THR A 42 -0.02 -10.67 2.43
CA THR A 42 0.69 -9.39 2.29
C THR A 42 0.21 -8.67 1.05
N LEU A 43 -0.11 -7.39 1.18
CA LEU A 43 -0.49 -6.49 0.08
C LEU A 43 0.55 -5.39 -0.09
N VAL A 44 0.89 -5.06 -1.33
CA VAL A 44 1.78 -3.93 -1.66
C VAL A 44 1.00 -2.93 -2.52
N GLY A 45 0.60 -1.81 -1.92
CA GLY A 45 -0.10 -0.71 -2.57
C GLY A 45 0.83 0.37 -3.11
N GLY A 46 0.26 1.52 -3.49
CA GLY A 46 1.01 2.65 -4.04
C GLY A 46 1.51 2.41 -5.46
N GLN A 47 0.73 1.69 -6.26
CA GLN A 47 1.08 1.28 -7.61
C GLN A 47 0.75 2.35 -8.65
N ASP A 48 1.37 2.22 -9.84
CA ASP A 48 1.10 3.03 -11.04
C ASP A 48 1.27 4.55 -10.84
N GLY A 49 2.01 4.94 -9.82
CA GLY A 49 2.25 6.32 -9.46
C GLY A 49 1.25 6.94 -8.48
N ASP A 50 0.23 6.19 -8.08
CA ASP A 50 -0.76 6.64 -7.09
C ASP A 50 -0.50 6.00 -5.71
N SER A 51 -0.70 6.79 -4.65
CA SER A 51 -0.63 6.32 -3.27
C SER A 51 -1.38 7.23 -2.32
N ILE A 52 -1.68 6.71 -1.14
CA ILE A 52 -2.09 7.54 -0.01
C ILE A 52 -0.89 8.38 0.45
N LEU A 53 -1.12 9.64 0.75
CA LEU A 53 -0.13 10.55 1.34
C LEU A 53 -0.76 11.40 2.45
N PRO A 54 -0.03 11.63 3.57
CA PRO A 54 1.28 11.07 3.92
C PRO A 54 1.21 9.57 4.26
N LEU A 55 2.23 8.81 3.88
CA LEU A 55 2.29 7.37 4.21
C LEU A 55 2.38 7.12 5.71
N GLY A 56 3.05 8.01 6.46
CA GLY A 56 3.13 7.91 7.91
C GLY A 56 1.75 7.91 8.58
N ASP A 57 0.84 8.78 8.15
CA ASP A 57 -0.53 8.82 8.66
C ASP A 57 -1.32 7.56 8.29
N PHE A 58 -1.11 7.05 7.09
CA PHE A 58 -1.74 5.81 6.63
C PHE A 58 -1.33 4.64 7.53
N PHE A 59 -0.03 4.42 7.75
CA PHE A 59 0.46 3.36 8.61
C PHE A 59 0.06 3.55 10.08
N ALA A 60 0.08 4.79 10.61
CA ALA A 60 -0.42 5.06 11.94
C ALA A 60 -1.91 4.74 12.12
N ARG A 61 -2.72 4.83 11.07
CA ARG A 61 -4.13 4.38 11.10
C ARG A 61 -4.22 2.87 11.14
N LEU A 62 -3.41 2.16 10.34
CA LEU A 62 -3.34 0.69 10.35
C LEU A 62 -2.84 0.15 11.69
N GLU A 63 -1.88 0.80 12.34
CA GLU A 63 -1.42 0.43 13.68
C GLU A 63 -2.55 0.51 14.72
N ARG A 64 -3.39 1.55 14.64
CA ARG A 64 -4.55 1.70 15.54
C ARG A 64 -5.69 0.73 15.24
N ARG A 65 -5.86 0.32 14.00
CA ARG A 65 -6.85 -0.65 13.54
C ARG A 65 -6.19 -1.61 12.57
N PRO A 66 -5.54 -2.68 13.09
CA PRO A 66 -4.78 -3.61 12.26
C PRO A 66 -5.62 -4.30 11.20
N ALA A 67 -5.04 -4.49 10.04
CA ALA A 67 -5.62 -5.33 8.99
C ALA A 67 -5.31 -6.82 9.22
N ALA A 68 -6.11 -7.70 8.63
CA ALA A 68 -5.90 -9.13 8.66
C ALA A 68 -4.70 -9.60 7.81
N VAL A 69 -4.07 -8.69 7.07
CA VAL A 69 -2.91 -8.93 6.22
C VAL A 69 -1.81 -7.91 6.52
N ASN A 70 -0.57 -8.24 6.19
CA ASN A 70 0.52 -7.26 6.20
C ASN A 70 0.32 -6.27 5.05
N VAL A 71 0.68 -5.01 5.28
CA VAL A 71 0.54 -3.95 4.29
C VAL A 71 1.88 -3.24 4.10
N ALA A 72 2.28 -3.11 2.86
CA ALA A 72 3.37 -2.25 2.41
C ALA A 72 2.85 -1.28 1.35
N SER A 73 3.52 -0.16 1.13
CA SER A 73 3.15 0.78 0.08
C SER A 73 4.37 1.49 -0.49
N TYR A 74 4.34 1.75 -1.78
CA TYR A 74 5.22 2.72 -2.40
C TYR A 74 4.68 4.15 -2.21
N ALA A 75 5.56 5.13 -2.27
CA ALA A 75 5.16 6.53 -2.40
C ALA A 75 4.92 6.84 -3.88
N GLY A 76 3.68 7.08 -4.26
CA GLY A 76 3.28 7.32 -5.64
C GLY A 76 3.84 8.63 -6.19
N HIS A 77 4.69 8.55 -7.22
CA HIS A 77 5.26 9.74 -7.87
C HIS A 77 4.18 10.65 -8.47
N GLY A 78 3.14 10.07 -9.07
CA GLY A 78 2.00 10.80 -9.61
C GLY A 78 1.28 11.62 -8.54
N THR A 79 0.99 10.98 -7.40
CA THR A 79 0.34 11.64 -6.25
C THR A 79 1.20 12.78 -5.70
N ILE A 80 2.51 12.55 -5.49
CA ILE A 80 3.45 13.57 -5.02
C ILE A 80 3.49 14.74 -6.01
N ARG A 81 3.59 14.45 -7.30
CA ARG A 81 3.66 15.43 -8.35
C ARG A 81 2.38 16.28 -8.44
N SER A 82 1.22 15.63 -8.46
CA SER A 82 -0.08 16.31 -8.48
C SER A 82 -0.30 17.19 -7.24
N ARG A 83 0.18 16.76 -6.09
CA ARG A 83 0.09 17.53 -4.83
C ARG A 83 0.86 18.84 -4.92
N VAL A 84 1.99 18.88 -5.64
CA VAL A 84 2.84 20.07 -5.79
C VAL A 84 2.45 20.93 -6.98
N LEU A 85 2.15 20.32 -8.15
CA LEU A 85 1.88 21.04 -9.39
C LEU A 85 0.39 21.32 -9.64
N GLY A 86 -0.50 20.70 -8.86
CA GLY A 86 -1.94 20.82 -9.05
C GLY A 86 -2.38 20.21 -10.39
N GLU A 87 -3.32 20.87 -11.05
CA GLU A 87 -3.90 20.37 -12.31
C GLU A 87 -2.93 20.42 -13.50
N ASP A 88 -1.92 21.31 -13.45
CA ASP A 88 -0.92 21.46 -14.52
C ASP A 88 0.31 20.55 -14.32
N PHE A 89 0.08 19.33 -13.88
CA PHE A 89 1.15 18.38 -13.54
C PHE A 89 1.89 17.80 -14.76
N ARG A 90 1.44 18.09 -16.00
CA ARG A 90 2.07 17.57 -17.23
C ARG A 90 3.29 18.38 -17.68
N ARG A 91 3.42 19.65 -17.29
CA ARG A 91 4.59 20.47 -17.58
C ARG A 91 5.83 20.01 -16.84
N ALA A 92 7.00 20.49 -17.24
CA ALA A 92 8.21 20.31 -16.45
C ALA A 92 8.08 21.01 -15.09
N ALA A 93 8.55 20.35 -14.03
CA ALA A 93 8.61 20.95 -12.70
C ALA A 93 9.80 21.90 -12.59
N THR A 94 9.64 22.99 -11.89
CA THR A 94 10.72 23.90 -11.51
C THR A 94 11.61 23.28 -10.42
N ALA A 95 12.80 23.85 -10.21
CA ALA A 95 13.70 23.40 -9.14
C ALA A 95 13.05 23.49 -7.74
N ALA A 96 12.26 24.52 -7.48
CA ALA A 96 11.55 24.69 -6.22
C ALA A 96 10.46 23.62 -6.02
N GLU A 97 9.72 23.27 -7.07
CA GLU A 97 8.70 22.22 -7.03
C GLU A 97 9.33 20.84 -6.88
N ILE A 98 10.49 20.58 -7.48
CA ILE A 98 11.24 19.35 -7.27
C ILE A 98 11.64 19.21 -5.79
N GLU A 99 12.11 20.30 -5.17
CA GLU A 99 12.46 20.26 -3.76
C GLU A 99 11.21 20.06 -2.87
N ALA A 100 10.08 20.69 -3.21
CA ALA A 100 8.81 20.46 -2.53
C ALA A 100 8.36 18.98 -2.63
N MET A 101 8.50 18.35 -3.80
CA MET A 101 8.22 16.92 -3.97
C MET A 101 9.15 16.04 -3.12
N ARG A 102 10.45 16.39 -3.02
CA ARG A 102 11.39 15.68 -2.13
C ARG A 102 11.01 15.78 -0.67
N GLN A 103 10.46 16.92 -0.23
CA GLN A 103 9.99 17.09 1.15
C GLN A 103 8.76 16.21 1.44
N LEU A 104 7.82 16.10 0.48
CA LEU A 104 6.68 15.19 0.62
C LEU A 104 7.10 13.72 0.69
N LEU A 105 8.13 13.33 -0.07
CA LEU A 105 8.65 11.96 -0.05
C LEU A 105 9.31 11.57 1.29
N ARG A 106 9.74 12.55 2.08
CA ARG A 106 10.39 12.31 3.38
C ARG A 106 9.43 12.22 4.56
N GLN A 107 8.14 12.45 4.33
CA GLN A 107 7.10 12.35 5.36
C GLN A 107 6.59 10.91 5.52
#